data_88c57598aefc94b7bd610f7afb71c3d9
#
_entry.id   88c57598aefc94b7bd610f7afb71c3d9
#
_cell.length_a   1.000
_cell.length_b   1.000
_cell.length_c   1.000
_cell.angle_alpha   90.00
_cell.angle_beta   90.00
_cell.angle_gamma   90.00
#
_symmetry.space_group_name_H-M   'P 1'
#
loop_
_entity.id
_entity.type
_entity.pdbx_description
1 polymer ?
#
loop_
_entity_poly.entity_id
_entity_poly.type
_entity_poly.pdbx_seq_one_letter_code
_entity_poly.pdbx_strand_id
1 'polypeptide(L)'
;ILNTILTNESIDVIVGNINKVLKVIKGSSFLIENNSHCIKWPGSKIAENKFSNSICRKTESKIILDIPNMLADARNFGFDPKKYIKGLDVDSVSMIHIAGGDWLDGYKENKITRGHFKKVEEEVWDLLQDVFLHHVPRYVTLERSRNINIEEIIDELKKLRTICH
;
A
#
# COMPACT_ATOMS: atom_id res chain seq x y z
N ILE A 1 5.26 -13.95 -1.61
CA ILE A 1 5.11 -13.18 -2.87
C ILE A 1 6.53 -12.78 -3.27
N LEU A 2 6.96 -13.15 -4.48
CA LEU A 2 8.24 -12.73 -5.03
C LEU A 2 8.09 -11.31 -5.56
N ASN A 3 8.88 -10.41 -5.00
CA ASN A 3 8.91 -9.02 -5.42
C ASN A 3 9.64 -8.88 -6.75
N THR A 4 9.23 -7.92 -7.54
CA THR A 4 9.95 -7.59 -8.77
C THR A 4 11.17 -6.72 -8.49
N ILE A 5 12.17 -6.78 -9.35
CA ILE A 5 13.31 -5.82 -9.34
C ILE A 5 12.78 -4.48 -9.86
N LEU A 6 12.98 -3.40 -9.11
CA LEU A 6 12.46 -2.07 -9.47
C LEU A 6 13.36 -1.38 -10.50
N THR A 7 13.13 -1.71 -11.77
CA THR A 7 13.87 -1.18 -12.93
C THR A 7 12.90 -0.71 -14.04
N ASN A 8 13.42 -0.02 -15.05
CA ASN A 8 12.61 0.41 -16.19
C ASN A 8 12.12 -0.79 -17.02
N GLU A 9 12.95 -1.82 -17.16
CA GLU A 9 12.59 -3.04 -17.88
C GLU A 9 11.40 -3.74 -17.18
N SER A 10 11.39 -3.80 -15.84
CA SER A 10 10.30 -4.34 -15.07
C SER A 10 9.02 -3.51 -15.24
N ILE A 11 9.13 -2.17 -15.31
CA ILE A 11 7.98 -1.29 -15.60
C ILE A 11 7.39 -1.66 -16.95
N ASP A 12 8.18 -1.80 -17.98
CA ASP A 12 7.69 -2.05 -19.34
C ASP A 12 7.00 -3.43 -19.45
N VAL A 13 7.52 -4.45 -18.77
CA VAL A 13 6.88 -5.78 -18.68
C VAL A 13 5.53 -5.69 -17.96
N ILE A 14 5.49 -5.01 -16.81
CA ILE A 14 4.25 -4.87 -16.00
C ILE A 14 3.21 -4.07 -16.77
N VAL A 15 3.60 -2.96 -17.39
CA VAL A 15 2.71 -2.14 -18.24
C VAL A 15 2.14 -2.97 -19.37
N GLY A 16 2.96 -3.78 -20.05
CA GLY A 16 2.50 -4.69 -21.09
C GLY A 16 1.45 -5.69 -20.59
N ASN A 17 1.63 -6.23 -19.39
CA ASN A 17 0.69 -7.17 -18.77
C ASN A 17 -0.60 -6.48 -18.32
N ILE A 18 -0.51 -5.32 -17.66
CA ILE A 18 -1.68 -4.53 -17.27
C ILE A 18 -2.53 -4.17 -18.49
N ASN A 19 -1.91 -3.71 -19.56
CA ASN A 19 -2.63 -3.35 -20.78
C ASN A 19 -3.35 -4.54 -21.43
N LYS A 20 -2.83 -5.78 -21.29
CA LYS A 20 -3.54 -6.99 -21.70
C LYS A 20 -4.78 -7.23 -20.84
N VAL A 21 -4.66 -7.07 -19.52
CA VAL A 21 -5.77 -7.24 -18.58
C VAL A 21 -6.85 -6.19 -18.83
N LEU A 22 -6.48 -4.91 -18.97
CA LEU A 22 -7.41 -3.81 -19.21
C LEU A 22 -8.26 -4.01 -20.48
N LYS A 23 -7.72 -4.67 -21.51
CA LYS A 23 -8.49 -5.03 -22.71
C LYS A 23 -9.62 -6.01 -22.43
N VAL A 24 -9.48 -6.84 -21.39
CA VAL A 24 -10.45 -7.87 -21.01
C VAL A 24 -11.49 -7.36 -20.03
N ILE A 25 -11.05 -6.59 -19.02
CA ILE A 25 -11.91 -6.10 -17.92
C ILE A 25 -12.61 -4.77 -18.26
N LYS A 26 -13.16 -4.63 -19.43
CA LYS A 26 -13.83 -3.41 -19.92
C LYS A 26 -14.78 -2.83 -18.87
N GLY A 27 -14.65 -1.51 -18.59
CA GLY A 27 -15.51 -0.78 -17.66
C GLY A 27 -15.15 -0.95 -16.17
N SER A 28 -14.09 -1.70 -15.85
CA SER A 28 -13.57 -1.84 -14.48
C SER A 28 -12.23 -1.13 -14.32
N SER A 29 -11.97 -0.63 -13.13
CA SER A 29 -10.66 -0.06 -12.78
C SER A 29 -9.68 -1.15 -12.37
N PHE A 30 -8.45 -1.07 -12.82
CA PHE A 30 -7.35 -1.91 -12.36
C PHE A 30 -6.50 -1.14 -11.34
N LEU A 31 -6.29 -1.73 -10.18
CA LEU A 31 -5.48 -1.12 -9.13
C LEU A 31 -4.26 -1.99 -8.84
N ILE A 32 -3.13 -1.33 -8.59
CA ILE A 32 -1.89 -1.95 -8.13
C ILE A 32 -1.66 -1.59 -6.67
N GLU A 33 -1.24 -2.56 -5.88
CA GLU A 33 -1.03 -2.42 -4.44
C GLU A 33 0.46 -2.51 -4.11
N ASN A 34 0.94 -1.66 -3.20
CA ASN A 34 2.26 -1.80 -2.62
C ASN A 34 2.27 -2.96 -1.61
N ASN A 35 3.24 -3.86 -1.74
CA ASN A 35 3.40 -4.99 -0.85
C ASN A 35 4.51 -4.74 0.17
N SER A 36 4.46 -5.44 1.31
CA SER A 36 5.58 -5.45 2.25
C SER A 36 6.69 -6.38 1.76
N HIS A 37 7.93 -5.97 1.97
CA HIS A 37 9.12 -6.62 1.46
C HIS A 37 10.10 -6.97 2.60
N CYS A 38 10.62 -8.20 2.61
CA CYS A 38 11.70 -8.59 3.51
C CYS A 38 13.08 -8.46 2.86
N ILE A 39 13.14 -8.38 1.54
CA ILE A 39 14.38 -8.36 0.77
C ILE A 39 14.34 -7.21 -0.25
N LYS A 40 15.38 -6.41 -0.24
CA LYS A 40 15.64 -5.45 -1.31
C LYS A 40 16.49 -6.13 -2.38
N TRP A 41 15.92 -6.29 -3.57
CA TRP A 41 16.64 -6.93 -4.66
C TRP A 41 17.86 -6.12 -5.08
N PRO A 42 19.06 -6.75 -5.14
CA PRO A 42 20.22 -6.15 -5.79
C PRO A 42 19.86 -5.77 -7.23
N GLY A 43 20.19 -4.56 -7.64
CA GLY A 43 19.81 -4.06 -8.97
C GLY A 43 18.53 -3.25 -9.04
N SER A 44 17.72 -3.18 -7.97
CA SER A 44 16.64 -2.19 -7.88
C SER A 44 17.22 -0.77 -7.87
N LYS A 45 16.84 0.04 -8.87
CA LYS A 45 17.38 1.39 -9.09
C LYS A 45 16.33 2.49 -8.88
N ILE A 46 15.05 2.10 -8.78
CA ILE A 46 13.91 3.01 -8.70
C ILE A 46 13.27 2.86 -7.33
N ALA A 47 12.92 3.96 -6.67
CA ALA A 47 12.13 3.93 -5.45
C ALA A 47 10.70 3.43 -5.76
N GLU A 48 10.10 2.63 -4.86
CA GLU A 48 8.83 1.95 -5.13
C GLU A 48 7.70 2.92 -5.48
N ASN A 49 7.57 4.05 -4.77
CA ASN A 49 6.56 5.06 -5.09
C ASN A 49 6.73 5.65 -6.50
N LYS A 50 7.98 5.84 -6.96
CA LYS A 50 8.27 6.30 -8.32
C LYS A 50 8.02 5.21 -9.36
N PHE A 51 8.26 3.96 -8.99
CA PHE A 51 7.96 2.79 -9.80
C PHE A 51 6.45 2.66 -10.03
N SER A 52 5.65 2.72 -8.98
CA SER A 52 4.18 2.68 -9.05
C SER A 52 3.60 3.85 -9.85
N ASN A 53 4.09 5.08 -9.61
CA ASN A 53 3.70 6.25 -10.40
C ASN A 53 3.97 6.06 -11.89
N SER A 54 5.14 5.48 -12.23
CA SER A 54 5.52 5.26 -13.63
C SER A 54 4.61 4.25 -14.33
N ILE A 55 4.18 3.21 -13.62
CA ILE A 55 3.21 2.24 -14.14
C ILE A 55 1.85 2.92 -14.36
N CYS A 56 1.34 3.64 -13.37
CA CYS A 56 0.04 4.32 -13.48
C CYS A 56 0.01 5.37 -14.61
N ARG A 57 1.11 6.10 -14.83
CA ARG A 57 1.21 7.06 -15.95
C ARG A 57 1.24 6.41 -17.34
N LYS A 58 1.73 5.17 -17.44
CA LYS A 58 1.80 4.41 -18.69
C LYS A 58 0.56 3.53 -18.94
N THR A 59 -0.33 3.43 -17.96
CA THR A 59 -1.56 2.64 -18.01
C THR A 59 -2.72 3.47 -17.47
N GLU A 60 -3.92 2.94 -17.51
CA GLU A 60 -5.09 3.54 -16.83
C GLU A 60 -5.30 2.98 -15.42
N SER A 61 -4.30 2.31 -14.86
CA SER A 61 -4.36 1.77 -13.51
C SER A 61 -4.24 2.84 -12.43
N LYS A 62 -4.72 2.51 -11.24
CA LYS A 62 -4.62 3.35 -10.04
C LYS A 62 -3.87 2.60 -8.94
N ILE A 63 -3.61 3.27 -7.83
CA ILE A 63 -2.87 2.73 -6.70
C ILE A 63 -3.85 2.39 -5.57
N ILE A 64 -3.67 1.22 -4.96
CA ILE A 64 -4.06 0.94 -3.59
C ILE A 64 -2.85 1.27 -2.73
N LEU A 65 -2.98 2.23 -1.84
CA LEU A 65 -1.96 2.51 -0.84
C LEU A 65 -2.28 1.69 0.41
N ASP A 66 -1.57 0.59 0.60
CA ASP A 66 -1.58 -0.16 1.86
C ASP A 66 -0.57 0.49 2.83
N ILE A 67 -1.11 1.22 3.81
CA ILE A 67 -0.30 1.94 4.81
C ILE A 67 0.50 0.97 5.69
N PRO A 68 -0.08 -0.11 6.23
CA PRO A 68 0.64 -1.17 6.92
C PRO A 68 1.87 -1.70 6.17
N ASN A 69 1.69 -2.09 4.91
CA ASN A 69 2.78 -2.63 4.09
C ASN A 69 3.90 -1.61 3.89
N MET A 70 3.53 -0.37 3.60
CA MET A 70 4.47 0.74 3.46
C MET A 70 5.25 0.99 4.76
N LEU A 71 4.58 0.93 5.93
CA LEU A 71 5.24 1.06 7.23
C LEU A 71 6.22 -0.08 7.52
N ALA A 72 5.85 -1.33 7.16
CA ALA A 72 6.75 -2.47 7.28
C ALA A 72 8.02 -2.24 6.45
N ASP A 73 7.87 -1.78 5.21
CA ASP A 73 8.99 -1.47 4.35
C ASP A 73 9.81 -0.26 4.85
N ALA A 74 9.17 0.77 5.37
CA ALA A 74 9.86 1.91 5.97
C ALA A 74 10.79 1.47 7.12
N ARG A 75 10.33 0.56 7.98
CA ARG A 75 11.14 -0.02 9.06
C ARG A 75 12.23 -0.95 8.55
N ASN A 76 11.91 -1.81 7.56
CA ASN A 76 12.86 -2.77 7.00
C ASN A 76 14.00 -2.12 6.23
N PHE A 77 13.76 -0.97 5.60
CA PHE A 77 14.69 -0.32 4.67
C PHE A 77 15.10 1.09 5.06
N GLY A 78 14.57 1.63 6.18
CA GLY A 78 15.01 2.88 6.78
C GLY A 78 14.62 4.13 5.98
N PHE A 79 13.44 4.15 5.37
CA PHE A 79 12.92 5.36 4.72
C PHE A 79 11.79 6.02 5.53
N ASP A 80 11.55 7.30 5.26
CA ASP A 80 10.49 8.08 5.89
C ASP A 80 9.14 7.82 5.19
N PRO A 81 8.13 7.24 5.89
CA PRO A 81 6.82 6.94 5.32
C PRO A 81 6.09 8.19 4.80
N LYS A 82 6.24 9.35 5.45
CA LYS A 82 5.62 10.61 4.99
C LYS A 82 6.25 11.09 3.68
N LYS A 83 7.56 10.91 3.50
CA LYS A 83 8.22 11.23 2.22
C LYS A 83 7.82 10.26 1.12
N TYR A 84 7.58 8.99 1.46
CA TYR A 84 7.06 8.02 0.52
C TYR A 84 5.68 8.46 0.00
N ILE A 85 4.73 8.78 0.90
CA ILE A 85 3.39 9.25 0.57
C ILE A 85 3.44 10.51 -0.29
N LYS A 86 4.22 11.54 0.12
CA LYS A 86 4.41 12.77 -0.66
C LYS A 86 5.04 12.54 -2.04
N GLY A 87 5.74 11.45 -2.22
CA GLY A 87 6.33 11.06 -3.50
C GLY A 87 5.39 10.30 -4.43
N LEU A 88 4.21 9.88 -3.94
CA LEU A 88 3.16 9.31 -4.79
C LEU A 88 2.49 10.40 -5.62
N ASP A 89 1.99 10.00 -6.78
CA ASP A 89 1.06 10.80 -7.56
C ASP A 89 -0.33 10.64 -6.93
N VAL A 90 -0.72 11.62 -6.12
CA VAL A 90 -1.92 11.54 -5.27
C VAL A 90 -3.18 11.26 -6.09
N ASP A 91 -3.30 11.81 -7.30
CA ASP A 91 -4.44 11.57 -8.19
C ASP A 91 -4.50 10.11 -8.69
N SER A 92 -3.40 9.37 -8.54
CA SER A 92 -3.35 7.94 -8.83
C SER A 92 -3.79 7.07 -7.66
N VAL A 93 -3.81 7.58 -6.42
CA VAL A 93 -4.26 6.82 -5.23
C VAL A 93 -5.78 6.79 -5.19
N SER A 94 -6.38 5.66 -5.53
CA SER A 94 -7.84 5.48 -5.56
C SER A 94 -8.39 4.80 -4.30
N MET A 95 -7.59 3.95 -3.68
CA MET A 95 -7.97 3.20 -2.48
C MET A 95 -6.85 3.20 -1.46
N ILE A 96 -7.21 3.21 -0.19
CA ILE A 96 -6.28 3.01 0.92
C ILE A 96 -6.70 1.77 1.70
N HIS A 97 -5.73 0.92 2.03
CA HIS A 97 -5.89 -0.14 3.00
C HIS A 97 -5.28 0.27 4.34
N ILE A 98 -6.03 0.00 5.41
CA ILE A 98 -5.58 0.10 6.79
C ILE A 98 -5.82 -1.22 7.50
N ALA A 99 -4.88 -1.64 8.31
CA ALA A 99 -4.96 -2.86 9.11
C ALA A 99 -4.09 -2.75 10.35
N GLY A 100 -4.37 -3.56 11.35
CA GLY A 100 -3.51 -3.77 12.50
C GLY A 100 -2.98 -5.20 12.56
N GLY A 101 -1.75 -5.38 13.02
CA GLY A 101 -1.15 -6.71 13.11
C GLY A 101 0.10 -6.71 13.97
N ASP A 102 0.55 -7.90 14.33
CA ASP A 102 1.85 -8.04 14.98
C ASP A 102 2.96 -7.72 13.98
N TRP A 103 3.95 -7.03 14.49
CA TRP A 103 5.26 -6.95 13.88
C TRP A 103 5.90 -8.33 14.07
N LEU A 104 5.65 -9.23 13.13
CA LEU A 104 6.24 -10.55 13.16
C LEU A 104 7.75 -10.37 12.94
N ASP A 105 8.55 -10.72 13.93
CA ASP A 105 9.98 -10.97 13.75
C ASP A 105 10.13 -12.12 12.74
N GLY A 106 10.12 -11.76 11.48
CA GLY A 106 10.15 -12.71 10.39
C GLY A 106 11.56 -12.98 9.96
N TYR A 107 12.01 -14.21 10.13
CA TYR A 107 13.25 -14.75 9.59
C TYR A 107 14.55 -14.04 9.99
N LYS A 108 15.55 -14.82 10.30
CA LYS A 108 16.97 -14.62 10.67
C LYS A 108 17.64 -13.23 10.59
N GLU A 109 16.96 -12.17 10.13
CA GLU A 109 17.49 -10.82 9.91
C GLU A 109 16.62 -9.70 10.52
N ASN A 110 15.76 -9.99 11.51
CA ASN A 110 14.88 -9.00 12.17
C ASN A 110 13.99 -8.21 11.19
N LYS A 111 13.60 -8.80 10.07
CA LYS A 111 12.72 -8.15 9.10
C LYS A 111 11.25 -8.40 9.42
N ILE A 112 10.43 -7.37 9.21
CA ILE A 112 9.07 -7.30 9.69
C ILE A 112 8.12 -7.56 8.52
N THR A 113 7.21 -8.53 8.69
CA THR A 113 6.02 -8.65 7.85
C THR A 113 4.80 -8.38 8.72
N ARG A 114 3.73 -7.85 8.16
CA ARG A 114 2.50 -7.58 8.90
C ARG A 114 1.42 -8.60 8.63
N GLY A 115 0.66 -8.93 9.69
CA GLY A 115 -0.60 -9.62 9.58
C GLY A 115 -1.77 -8.65 9.82
N HIS A 116 -2.96 -8.98 9.31
CA HIS A 116 -4.19 -8.17 9.42
C HIS A 116 -5.12 -8.78 10.48
N PHE A 117 -4.71 -8.82 11.76
CA PHE A 117 -5.44 -9.54 12.80
C PHE A 117 -5.53 -8.86 14.16
N LYS A 118 -5.09 -7.61 14.28
CA LYS A 118 -5.22 -6.76 15.48
C LYS A 118 -5.88 -5.43 15.16
N LYS A 119 -6.10 -4.64 16.20
CA LYS A 119 -6.50 -3.24 16.07
C LYS A 119 -5.47 -2.45 15.27
N VAL A 120 -5.97 -1.50 14.51
CA VAL A 120 -5.13 -0.55 13.76
C VAL A 120 -4.38 0.32 14.75
N GLU A 121 -3.04 0.39 14.60
CA GLU A 121 -2.18 1.19 15.46
C GLU A 121 -2.31 2.68 15.16
N GLU A 122 -2.01 3.53 16.17
CA GLU A 122 -2.12 4.98 16.03
C GLU A 122 -1.25 5.54 14.89
N GLU A 123 -0.07 4.98 14.67
CA GLU A 123 0.81 5.39 13.56
C GLU A 123 0.15 5.23 12.18
N VAL A 124 -0.69 4.19 11.99
CA VAL A 124 -1.46 3.98 10.75
C VAL A 124 -2.55 5.04 10.62
N TRP A 125 -3.24 5.35 11.74
CA TRP A 125 -4.26 6.41 11.76
C TRP A 125 -3.67 7.78 11.47
N ASP A 126 -2.51 8.11 12.04
CA ASP A 126 -1.80 9.36 11.81
C ASP A 126 -1.39 9.52 10.34
N LEU A 127 -0.89 8.45 9.72
CA LEU A 127 -0.54 8.48 8.31
C LEU A 127 -1.77 8.55 7.40
N LEU A 128 -2.88 7.91 7.78
CA LEU A 128 -4.14 8.07 7.07
C LEU A 128 -4.61 9.52 7.09
N GLN A 129 -4.57 10.18 8.26
CA GLN A 129 -4.89 11.61 8.38
C GLN A 129 -3.97 12.48 7.52
N ASP A 130 -2.65 12.21 7.53
CA ASP A 130 -1.70 12.92 6.67
C ASP A 130 -2.06 12.80 5.17
N VAL A 131 -2.55 11.64 4.74
CA VAL A 131 -3.02 11.48 3.35
C VAL A 131 -4.24 12.36 3.10
N PHE A 132 -5.23 12.37 4.01
CA PHE A 132 -6.47 13.15 3.87
C PHE A 132 -6.25 14.67 3.86
N LEU A 133 -5.14 15.17 4.43
CA LEU A 133 -4.76 16.57 4.31
C LEU A 133 -4.43 17.01 2.85
N HIS A 134 -4.12 16.06 1.99
CA HIS A 134 -3.63 16.35 0.64
C HIS A 134 -4.47 15.68 -0.46
N HIS A 135 -5.21 14.63 -0.14
CA HIS A 135 -5.96 13.83 -1.09
C HIS A 135 -7.11 13.07 -0.42
N VAL A 136 -8.26 13.05 -1.06
CA VAL A 136 -9.40 12.25 -0.62
C VAL A 136 -9.51 11.03 -1.53
N PRO A 137 -9.14 9.83 -1.05
CA PRO A 137 -9.24 8.61 -1.85
C PRO A 137 -10.72 8.25 -2.08
N ARG A 138 -10.99 7.49 -3.13
CA ARG A 138 -12.37 7.04 -3.41
C ARG A 138 -12.87 6.02 -2.39
N TYR A 139 -11.97 5.20 -1.86
CA TYR A 139 -12.27 4.16 -0.89
C TYR A 139 -11.20 4.06 0.18
N VAL A 140 -11.62 3.74 1.42
CA VAL A 140 -10.73 3.27 2.48
C VAL A 140 -11.28 1.94 2.99
N THR A 141 -10.43 0.92 3.03
CA THR A 141 -10.77 -0.43 3.48
C THR A 141 -10.07 -0.73 4.79
N LEU A 142 -10.84 -1.10 5.81
CA LEU A 142 -10.32 -1.70 7.03
C LEU A 142 -10.19 -3.21 6.81
N GLU A 143 -8.98 -3.74 6.82
CA GLU A 143 -8.72 -5.16 6.64
C GLU A 143 -8.57 -5.88 7.97
N ARG A 144 -9.30 -7.00 8.12
CA ARG A 144 -9.23 -7.87 9.29
C ARG A 144 -9.37 -9.33 8.86
N SER A 145 -8.30 -10.11 8.98
CA SER A 145 -8.25 -11.50 8.49
C SER A 145 -8.48 -12.57 9.58
N ARG A 146 -8.19 -12.25 10.84
CA ARG A 146 -8.31 -13.17 11.99
C ARG A 146 -8.72 -12.38 13.24
N ASN A 147 -9.03 -13.11 14.33
CA ASN A 147 -9.43 -12.51 15.62
C ASN A 147 -10.52 -11.47 15.46
N ILE A 148 -11.62 -11.89 14.81
CA ILE A 148 -12.73 -11.01 14.46
C ILE A 148 -13.53 -10.71 15.75
N ASN A 149 -13.28 -9.53 16.32
CA ASN A 149 -14.08 -8.94 17.36
C ASN A 149 -14.96 -7.85 16.72
N ILE A 150 -16.27 -8.08 16.66
CA ILE A 150 -17.20 -7.19 15.98
C ILE A 150 -17.24 -5.81 16.64
N GLU A 151 -17.18 -5.73 17.96
CA GLU A 151 -17.21 -4.46 18.70
C GLU A 151 -15.99 -3.60 18.36
N GLU A 152 -14.80 -4.22 18.34
CA GLU A 152 -13.57 -3.54 17.93
C GLU A 152 -13.63 -3.00 16.50
N ILE A 153 -14.14 -3.82 15.57
CA ILE A 153 -14.31 -3.41 14.17
C ILE A 153 -15.27 -2.24 14.04
N ILE A 154 -16.40 -2.27 14.78
CA ILE A 154 -17.36 -1.17 14.77
C ILE A 154 -16.71 0.12 15.28
N ASP A 155 -15.91 0.06 16.33
CA ASP A 155 -15.26 1.25 16.89
C ASP A 155 -14.18 1.80 15.93
N GLU A 156 -13.42 0.93 15.29
CA GLU A 156 -12.46 1.32 14.23
C GLU A 156 -13.18 1.95 13.02
N LEU A 157 -14.32 1.41 12.61
CA LEU A 157 -15.12 1.99 11.53
C LEU A 157 -15.72 3.36 11.91
N LYS A 158 -16.10 3.57 13.18
CA LYS A 158 -16.50 4.90 13.68
C LYS A 158 -15.36 5.89 13.61
N LYS A 159 -14.15 5.50 14.09
CA LYS A 159 -12.95 6.31 14.00
C LYS A 159 -12.62 6.66 12.54
N LEU A 160 -12.67 5.66 11.65
CA LEU A 160 -12.45 5.86 10.21
C LEU A 160 -13.42 6.89 9.62
N ARG A 161 -14.70 6.79 9.93
CA ARG A 161 -15.71 7.76 9.47
C ARG A 161 -15.40 9.19 9.93
N THR A 162 -14.90 9.36 11.16
CA THR A 162 -14.52 10.69 11.68
C THR A 162 -13.34 11.30 10.92
N ILE A 163 -12.43 10.47 10.38
CA ILE A 163 -11.29 10.93 9.59
C ILE A 163 -11.71 11.26 8.15
N CYS A 164 -12.68 10.52 7.60
CA CYS A 164 -13.14 10.67 6.21
C CYS A 164 -14.13 11.82 6.01
N HIS A 165 -14.59 12.47 7.06
CA HIS A 165 -15.56 13.60 7.05
C HIS A 165 -14.95 14.86 7.64
#